data_c89fe87e43983ef049359b0868f86212
#
_entry.id   c89fe87e43983ef049359b0868f86212
#
_cell.length_a   1.000
_cell.length_b   1.000
_cell.length_c   1.000
_cell.angle_alpha   90.00
_cell.angle_beta   90.00
_cell.angle_gamma   90.00
#
_symmetry.space_group_name_H-M   'P 1'
#
loop_
_entity.id
_entity.type
_entity.pdbx_description
1 polymer ?
#
loop_
_entity_poly.entity_id
_entity_poly.type
_entity_poly.pdbx_seq_one_letter_code
_entity_poly.pdbx_strand_id
1 'polypeptide(L)'
;MELSITLIIIIITSLISLSAMGNHKMMDELIFYPPSVNRGQWYRFFSCGLIHADLAHLGFNMLSLYFFGIGTPTHLSEGPAYSGVEYMFMWVFGNQGKWIYLGMYILALLVALLPSYLKNRHNYHYRSLGASGAVSAVIFAGILFDPLSGIGFFFIPVFIAGFIYAILFLVISQWMERRGRDNINHSAHIFGALFGLAFTFFACRYIAGFNIFNYFLELIRNANPSDFIQFGSN
;
A
#
# COMPACT_ATOMS: atom_id res chain seq x y z
N MET A 1 17.22 4.63 19.05
CA MET A 1 15.93 4.51 18.35
C MET A 1 16.27 4.21 16.90
N GLU A 2 15.94 2.99 16.42
CA GLU A 2 16.14 2.70 15.00
C GLU A 2 15.11 3.47 14.16
N LEU A 3 15.55 4.08 13.07
CA LEU A 3 14.67 4.83 12.18
C LEU A 3 13.76 3.84 11.42
N SER A 4 12.45 4.07 11.43
CA SER A 4 11.48 3.26 10.69
C SER A 4 11.74 3.37 9.18
N ILE A 5 11.68 2.23 8.50
CA ILE A 5 11.77 2.17 7.02
C ILE A 5 10.64 2.95 6.37
N THR A 6 9.44 2.85 6.94
CA THR A 6 8.27 3.63 6.48
C THR A 6 8.55 5.14 6.52
N LEU A 7 9.14 5.65 7.60
CA LEU A 7 9.51 7.08 7.68
C LEU A 7 10.57 7.45 6.64
N ILE A 8 11.56 6.59 6.42
CA ILE A 8 12.57 6.81 5.38
C ILE A 8 11.92 6.93 4.00
N ILE A 9 11.01 6.00 3.67
CA ILE A 9 10.27 6.02 2.41
C ILE A 9 9.47 7.32 2.28
N ILE A 10 8.73 7.71 3.33
CA ILE A 10 7.93 8.95 3.35
C ILE A 10 8.81 10.17 3.09
N ILE A 11 9.93 10.30 3.80
CA ILE A 11 10.84 11.45 3.67
C ILE A 11 11.41 11.52 2.26
N ILE A 12 11.99 10.42 1.76
CA ILE A 12 12.60 10.38 0.43
C ILE A 12 11.56 10.68 -0.65
N THR A 13 10.39 10.03 -0.59
CA THR A 13 9.31 10.24 -1.55
C THR A 13 8.82 11.68 -1.52
N SER A 14 8.63 12.27 -0.34
CA SER A 14 8.18 13.66 -0.22
C SER A 14 9.20 14.65 -0.80
N LEU A 15 10.49 14.49 -0.50
CA LEU A 15 11.53 15.36 -1.04
C LEU A 15 11.64 15.29 -2.56
N ILE A 16 11.63 14.07 -3.12
CA ILE A 16 11.70 13.86 -4.58
C ILE A 16 10.43 14.40 -5.25
N SER A 17 9.26 14.10 -4.69
CA SER A 17 7.98 14.52 -5.26
C SER A 17 7.82 16.04 -5.29
N LEU A 18 8.15 16.73 -4.19
CA LEU A 18 8.14 18.19 -4.12
C LEU A 18 9.11 18.83 -5.11
N SER A 19 10.30 18.25 -5.28
CA SER A 19 11.29 18.69 -6.26
C SER A 19 10.79 18.51 -7.70
N ALA A 20 10.10 17.39 -7.98
CA ALA A 20 9.58 17.06 -9.32
C ALA A 20 8.37 17.94 -9.70
N MET A 21 7.52 18.35 -8.74
CA MET A 21 6.38 19.24 -9.01
C MET A 21 6.81 20.59 -9.60
N GLY A 22 7.99 21.08 -9.23
CA GLY A 22 8.57 22.32 -9.80
C GLY A 22 9.48 22.08 -11.02
N ASN A 23 9.64 20.84 -11.49
CA ASN A 23 10.61 20.49 -12.52
C ASN A 23 10.03 19.50 -13.54
N HIS A 24 9.51 20.03 -14.65
CA HIS A 24 8.90 19.22 -15.73
C HIS A 24 9.85 18.16 -16.30
N LYS A 25 11.14 18.46 -16.43
CA LYS A 25 12.13 17.48 -16.93
C LYS A 25 12.26 16.31 -15.98
N MET A 26 12.40 16.58 -14.67
CA MET A 26 12.46 15.53 -13.65
C MET A 26 11.17 14.71 -13.61
N MET A 27 10.01 15.35 -13.72
CA MET A 27 8.71 14.66 -13.81
C MET A 27 8.66 13.71 -15.02
N ASP A 28 9.05 14.15 -16.21
CA ASP A 28 9.05 13.35 -17.43
C ASP A 28 10.07 12.19 -17.40
N GLU A 29 11.20 12.39 -16.73
CA GLU A 29 12.23 11.34 -16.58
C GLU A 29 11.82 10.25 -15.59
N LEU A 30 11.05 10.57 -14.54
CA LEU A 30 10.69 9.63 -13.49
C LEU A 30 9.32 8.97 -13.68
N ILE A 31 8.40 9.58 -14.44
CA ILE A 31 7.05 9.07 -14.64
C ILE A 31 7.04 7.70 -15.32
N PHE A 32 6.10 6.84 -14.93
CA PHE A 32 5.86 5.58 -15.60
C PHE A 32 5.32 5.83 -17.02
N TYR A 33 6.13 5.50 -18.01
CA TYR A 33 5.83 5.64 -19.41
C TYR A 33 6.16 4.33 -20.13
N PRO A 34 5.16 3.46 -20.38
CA PRO A 34 5.35 2.13 -20.91
C PRO A 34 6.18 2.03 -22.19
N PRO A 35 6.05 2.94 -23.20
CA PRO A 35 6.90 2.90 -24.38
C PRO A 35 8.40 3.09 -24.09
N SER A 36 8.75 3.87 -23.05
CA SER A 36 10.15 4.02 -22.62
C SER A 36 10.65 2.81 -21.83
N VAL A 37 9.79 2.21 -21.01
CA VAL A 37 10.08 0.92 -20.35
C VAL A 37 10.37 -0.15 -21.40
N ASN A 38 9.59 -0.22 -22.49
CA ASN A 38 9.79 -1.15 -23.59
C ASN A 38 11.14 -0.93 -24.34
N ARG A 39 11.74 0.27 -24.20
CA ARG A 39 13.09 0.61 -24.72
C ARG A 39 14.20 0.45 -23.68
N GLY A 40 13.93 -0.23 -22.55
CA GLY A 40 14.92 -0.56 -21.53
C GLY A 40 14.94 0.36 -20.29
N GLN A 41 14.04 1.36 -20.18
CA GLN A 41 13.98 2.23 -19.01
C GLN A 41 13.17 1.60 -17.85
N TRP A 42 13.60 0.42 -17.38
CA TRP A 42 12.93 -0.37 -16.35
C TRP A 42 12.85 0.33 -14.99
N TYR A 43 13.77 1.27 -14.71
CA TYR A 43 13.74 2.07 -13.50
C TYR A 43 12.43 2.82 -13.28
N ARG A 44 11.65 3.08 -14.35
CA ARG A 44 10.37 3.78 -14.31
C ARG A 44 9.27 3.04 -13.55
N PHE A 45 9.41 1.73 -13.35
CA PHE A 45 8.54 0.99 -12.45
C PHE A 45 8.68 1.44 -10.99
N PHE A 46 9.87 1.87 -10.60
CA PHE A 46 10.19 2.27 -9.24
C PHE A 46 10.14 3.79 -9.07
N SER A 47 10.74 4.53 -9.98
CA SER A 47 10.86 5.99 -9.88
C SER A 47 9.51 6.71 -9.93
N CYS A 48 8.53 6.18 -10.63
CA CYS A 48 7.19 6.77 -10.67
C CYS A 48 6.49 6.75 -9.30
N GLY A 49 6.85 5.82 -8.40
CA GLY A 49 6.36 5.79 -7.04
C GLY A 49 6.94 6.88 -6.14
N LEU A 50 8.00 7.58 -6.59
CA LEU A 50 8.62 8.69 -5.86
C LEU A 50 8.05 10.05 -6.24
N ILE A 51 7.18 10.13 -7.24
CA ILE A 51 6.61 11.39 -7.74
C ILE A 51 5.08 11.37 -7.73
N HIS A 52 4.48 12.53 -7.52
CA HIS A 52 3.02 12.68 -7.43
C HIS A 52 2.56 13.90 -8.24
N ALA A 53 1.30 13.88 -8.69
CA ALA A 53 0.74 14.91 -9.56
C ALA A 53 0.61 16.27 -8.85
N ASP A 54 0.23 16.23 -7.57
CA ASP A 54 -0.03 17.39 -6.75
C ASP A 54 0.14 17.08 -5.26
N LEU A 55 0.03 18.10 -4.40
CA LEU A 55 0.19 18.00 -2.95
C LEU A 55 -0.88 17.12 -2.28
N ALA A 56 -2.11 17.12 -2.80
CA ALA A 56 -3.17 16.29 -2.23
C ALA A 56 -2.89 14.81 -2.51
N HIS A 57 -2.46 14.49 -3.73
CA HIS A 57 -2.06 13.12 -4.11
C HIS A 57 -0.86 12.64 -3.27
N LEU A 58 0.17 13.46 -3.10
CA LEU A 58 1.32 13.16 -2.24
C LEU A 58 0.88 12.96 -0.79
N GLY A 59 0.13 13.92 -0.25
CA GLY A 59 -0.33 13.91 1.14
C GLY A 59 -1.16 12.67 1.45
N PHE A 60 -2.10 12.31 0.57
CA PHE A 60 -2.94 11.13 0.77
C PHE A 60 -2.13 9.82 0.77
N ASN A 61 -1.16 9.68 -0.14
CA ASN A 61 -0.28 8.51 -0.16
C ASN A 61 0.61 8.43 1.09
N MET A 62 1.23 9.54 1.49
CA MET A 62 2.15 9.56 2.63
C MET A 62 1.42 9.39 3.97
N LEU A 63 0.23 9.98 4.14
CA LEU A 63 -0.60 9.76 5.31
C LEU A 63 -1.08 8.29 5.39
N SER A 64 -1.55 7.73 4.28
CA SER A 64 -1.93 6.32 4.24
C SER A 64 -0.75 5.42 4.59
N LEU A 65 0.43 5.69 4.01
CA LEU A 65 1.64 4.93 4.31
C LEU A 65 2.07 5.08 5.78
N TYR A 66 1.91 6.25 6.37
CA TYR A 66 2.17 6.48 7.79
C TYR A 66 1.23 5.66 8.67
N PHE A 67 -0.09 5.77 8.46
CA PHE A 67 -1.09 5.10 9.31
C PHE A 67 -1.06 3.57 9.16
N PHE A 68 -0.84 3.05 7.96
CA PHE A 68 -0.82 1.60 7.75
C PHE A 68 0.58 0.99 7.87
N GLY A 69 1.63 1.75 7.60
CA GLY A 69 3.01 1.26 7.71
C GLY A 69 3.53 1.28 9.14
N ILE A 70 3.31 2.37 9.88
CA ILE A 70 3.71 2.54 11.28
C ILE A 70 2.56 2.19 12.22
N GLY A 71 1.36 2.73 11.96
CA GLY A 71 0.18 2.57 12.80
C GLY A 71 0.22 3.39 14.09
N THR A 72 -0.57 2.98 15.06
CA THR A 72 -0.64 3.55 16.40
C THR A 72 0.09 2.68 17.41
N PRO A 73 0.59 3.25 18.54
CA PRO A 73 1.14 2.45 19.62
C PRO A 73 0.14 1.43 20.14
N THR A 74 0.60 0.21 20.39
CA THR A 74 -0.21 -0.85 20.99
C THR A 74 0.12 -0.98 22.48
N HIS A 75 -0.84 -1.44 23.27
CA HIS A 75 -0.66 -1.72 24.70
C HIS A 75 -0.54 -3.22 24.97
N LEU A 76 -0.27 -4.02 23.95
CA LEU A 76 -0.12 -5.47 24.07
C LEU A 76 1.23 -5.82 24.69
N SER A 77 1.20 -6.61 25.79
CA SER A 77 2.42 -7.05 26.48
C SER A 77 3.25 -8.05 25.66
N GLU A 78 2.61 -8.80 24.75
CA GLU A 78 3.22 -9.83 23.90
C GLU A 78 2.90 -9.62 22.42
N GLY A 79 2.91 -8.37 21.94
CA GLY A 79 2.58 -8.00 20.57
C GLY A 79 3.57 -7.01 19.97
N PRO A 80 3.31 -6.55 18.76
CA PRO A 80 4.11 -5.50 18.14
C PRO A 80 3.93 -4.18 18.89
N ALA A 81 4.99 -3.36 18.96
CA ALA A 81 4.95 -2.06 19.64
C ALA A 81 4.00 -1.06 18.96
N TYR A 82 3.73 -1.25 17.67
CA TYR A 82 2.79 -0.43 16.89
C TYR A 82 1.94 -1.35 15.99
N SER A 83 0.75 -0.88 15.66
CA SER A 83 -0.23 -1.64 14.85
C SER A 83 0.08 -1.66 13.34
N GLY A 84 1.11 -0.95 12.87
CA GLY A 84 1.45 -0.88 11.46
C GLY A 84 2.22 -2.08 10.92
N VAL A 85 2.16 -2.26 9.62
CA VAL A 85 2.68 -3.44 8.92
C VAL A 85 4.18 -3.64 9.11
N GLU A 86 4.99 -2.55 9.19
CA GLU A 86 6.42 -2.66 9.47
C GLU A 86 6.67 -3.37 10.80
N TYR A 87 5.92 -3.01 11.85
CA TYR A 87 6.07 -3.59 13.19
C TYR A 87 5.46 -4.99 13.28
N MET A 88 4.36 -5.27 12.54
CA MET A 88 3.81 -6.61 12.40
C MET A 88 4.81 -7.57 11.74
N PHE A 89 5.50 -7.10 10.70
CA PHE A 89 6.57 -7.88 10.07
C PHE A 89 7.75 -8.09 11.03
N MET A 90 8.15 -7.07 11.80
CA MET A 90 9.19 -7.24 12.82
C MET A 90 8.78 -8.22 13.93
N TRP A 91 7.52 -8.22 14.33
CA TRP A 91 6.98 -9.17 15.30
C TRP A 91 7.02 -10.62 14.78
N VAL A 92 6.65 -10.85 13.52
CA VAL A 92 6.60 -12.20 12.93
C VAL A 92 7.97 -12.70 12.49
N PHE A 93 8.81 -11.83 11.89
CA PHE A 93 10.08 -12.22 11.26
C PHE A 93 11.32 -11.78 12.05
N GLY A 94 11.14 -11.18 13.23
CA GLY A 94 12.25 -10.67 14.06
C GLY A 94 13.07 -9.61 13.32
N ASN A 95 14.38 -9.67 13.45
CA ASN A 95 15.32 -8.69 12.87
C ASN A 95 15.26 -8.58 11.33
N GLN A 96 14.74 -9.59 10.65
CA GLN A 96 14.58 -9.57 9.19
C GLN A 96 13.30 -8.86 8.74
N GLY A 97 12.32 -8.66 9.65
CA GLY A 97 10.99 -8.15 9.35
C GLY A 97 11.02 -6.83 8.59
N LYS A 98 11.85 -5.88 9.01
CA LYS A 98 11.99 -4.58 8.35
C LYS A 98 12.48 -4.69 6.88
N TRP A 99 13.36 -5.64 6.59
CA TRP A 99 13.88 -5.86 5.25
C TRP A 99 12.88 -6.60 4.36
N ILE A 100 12.11 -7.53 4.92
CA ILE A 100 11.03 -8.23 4.24
C ILE A 100 9.93 -7.23 3.89
N TYR A 101 9.59 -6.33 4.82
CA TYR A 101 8.66 -5.22 4.58
C TYR A 101 9.13 -4.28 3.45
N LEU A 102 10.41 -3.86 3.48
CA LEU A 102 11.00 -3.04 2.41
C LEU A 102 10.95 -3.77 1.07
N GLY A 103 11.31 -5.07 1.06
CA GLY A 103 11.23 -5.91 -0.14
C GLY A 103 9.82 -5.98 -0.70
N MET A 104 8.81 -6.18 0.16
CA MET A 104 7.40 -6.14 -0.22
C MET A 104 7.04 -4.81 -0.88
N TYR A 105 7.40 -3.68 -0.27
CA TYR A 105 7.09 -2.35 -0.79
C TYR A 105 7.71 -2.11 -2.18
N ILE A 106 9.00 -2.44 -2.33
CA ILE A 106 9.72 -2.27 -3.60
C ILE A 106 9.14 -3.18 -4.69
N LEU A 107 8.87 -4.45 -4.37
CA LEU A 107 8.27 -5.38 -5.32
C LEU A 107 6.83 -4.99 -5.69
N ALA A 108 6.09 -4.41 -4.75
CA ALA A 108 4.74 -3.90 -5.00
C ALA A 108 4.73 -2.78 -6.03
N LEU A 109 5.73 -1.87 -6.05
CA LEU A 109 5.86 -0.84 -7.09
C LEU A 109 5.94 -1.47 -8.50
N LEU A 110 6.69 -2.56 -8.63
CA LEU A 110 6.83 -3.28 -9.89
C LEU A 110 5.55 -4.04 -10.25
N VAL A 111 5.09 -4.92 -9.35
CA VAL A 111 3.99 -5.87 -9.62
C VAL A 111 2.67 -5.13 -9.88
N ALA A 112 2.39 -4.07 -9.13
CA ALA A 112 1.21 -3.24 -9.32
C ALA A 112 1.09 -2.66 -10.73
N LEU A 113 2.20 -2.33 -11.36
CA LEU A 113 2.24 -1.72 -12.69
C LEU A 113 2.37 -2.71 -13.85
N LEU A 114 2.65 -4.00 -13.60
CA LEU A 114 2.81 -4.99 -14.66
C LEU A 114 1.59 -5.08 -15.59
N PRO A 115 0.33 -5.14 -15.10
CA PRO A 115 -0.83 -5.18 -15.99
C PRO A 115 -0.98 -3.91 -16.81
N SER A 116 -0.74 -2.74 -16.21
CA SER A 116 -0.74 -1.45 -16.91
C SER A 116 0.34 -1.39 -17.99
N TYR A 117 1.53 -1.96 -17.73
CA TYR A 117 2.59 -2.09 -18.71
C TYR A 117 2.17 -2.96 -19.90
N LEU A 118 1.68 -4.16 -19.64
CA LEU A 118 1.28 -5.11 -20.67
C LEU A 118 0.18 -4.55 -21.58
N LYS A 119 -0.79 -3.85 -20.98
CA LYS A 119 -1.91 -3.20 -21.68
C LYS A 119 -1.44 -2.00 -22.52
N ASN A 120 -0.47 -1.21 -22.02
CA ASN A 120 -0.13 0.09 -22.58
C ASN A 120 1.30 0.19 -23.19
N ARG A 121 2.01 -0.92 -23.38
CA ARG A 121 3.42 -0.90 -23.86
C ARG A 121 3.64 -0.20 -25.20
N HIS A 122 2.59 -0.01 -26.00
CA HIS A 122 2.60 0.70 -27.29
C HIS A 122 1.70 1.94 -27.28
N ASN A 123 1.15 2.32 -26.13
CA ASN A 123 0.28 3.49 -25.98
C ASN A 123 1.12 4.73 -25.61
N TYR A 124 1.38 5.60 -26.57
CA TYR A 124 2.19 6.82 -26.40
C TYR A 124 1.51 7.91 -25.59
N HIS A 125 0.22 7.79 -25.30
CA HIS A 125 -0.55 8.74 -24.48
C HIS A 125 -0.67 8.32 -23.01
N TYR A 126 -0.34 7.06 -22.68
CA TYR A 126 -0.48 6.55 -21.34
C TYR A 126 0.71 6.95 -20.46
N ARG A 127 0.41 7.54 -19.31
CA ARG A 127 1.36 7.85 -18.24
C ARG A 127 0.72 7.55 -16.89
N SER A 128 1.52 7.19 -15.91
CA SER A 128 1.07 6.95 -14.55
C SER A 128 2.16 7.33 -13.55
N LEU A 129 1.76 7.76 -12.34
CA LEU A 129 2.68 8.12 -11.27
C LEU A 129 1.99 7.94 -9.91
N GLY A 130 2.79 7.93 -8.84
CA GLY A 130 2.34 7.80 -7.46
C GLY A 130 2.69 6.46 -6.83
N ALA A 131 2.83 6.47 -5.50
CA ALA A 131 3.16 5.29 -4.69
C ALA A 131 1.95 4.38 -4.44
N SER A 132 0.75 4.75 -4.90
CA SER A 132 -0.54 4.19 -4.45
C SER A 132 -0.68 2.68 -4.64
N GLY A 133 -0.05 2.09 -5.65
CA GLY A 133 0.00 0.63 -5.81
C GLY A 133 0.73 -0.06 -4.66
N ALA A 134 1.90 0.45 -4.26
CA ALA A 134 2.65 -0.08 -3.12
C ALA A 134 1.97 0.25 -1.78
N VAL A 135 1.36 1.44 -1.67
CA VAL A 135 0.53 1.80 -0.48
C VAL A 135 -0.65 0.85 -0.34
N SER A 136 -1.33 0.49 -1.43
CA SER A 136 -2.39 -0.52 -1.41
C SER A 136 -1.88 -1.89 -0.94
N ALA A 137 -0.66 -2.28 -1.33
CA ALA A 137 -0.04 -3.51 -0.84
C ALA A 137 0.17 -3.47 0.68
N VAL A 138 0.64 -2.35 1.23
CA VAL A 138 0.82 -2.16 2.68
C VAL A 138 -0.52 -2.24 3.40
N ILE A 139 -1.56 -1.52 2.91
CA ILE A 139 -2.90 -1.56 3.51
C ILE A 139 -3.43 -2.99 3.59
N PHE A 140 -3.35 -3.74 2.48
CA PHE A 140 -3.89 -5.08 2.41
C PHE A 140 -3.06 -6.11 3.18
N ALA A 141 -1.74 -5.91 3.30
CA ALA A 141 -0.91 -6.66 4.24
C ALA A 141 -1.36 -6.45 5.69
N GLY A 142 -1.67 -5.19 6.06
CA GLY A 142 -2.18 -4.84 7.40
C GLY A 142 -3.51 -5.51 7.71
N ILE A 143 -4.43 -5.56 6.75
CA ILE A 143 -5.74 -6.20 6.92
C ILE A 143 -5.62 -7.71 7.23
N LEU A 144 -4.57 -8.39 6.74
CA LEU A 144 -4.34 -9.79 7.11
C LEU A 144 -3.96 -9.96 8.58
N PHE A 145 -3.23 -9.01 9.16
CA PHE A 145 -2.84 -9.03 10.56
C PHE A 145 -3.95 -8.53 11.48
N ASP A 146 -4.70 -7.53 11.04
CA ASP A 146 -5.79 -6.95 11.82
C ASP A 146 -7.02 -6.67 10.92
N PRO A 147 -7.85 -7.71 10.66
CA PRO A 147 -9.03 -7.58 9.83
C PRO A 147 -10.14 -6.72 10.43
N LEU A 148 -10.09 -6.47 11.73
CA LEU A 148 -11.12 -5.70 12.46
C LEU A 148 -10.69 -4.25 12.68
N SER A 149 -9.44 -3.89 12.35
CA SER A 149 -8.98 -2.51 12.44
C SER A 149 -9.92 -1.58 11.68
N GLY A 150 -10.41 -0.55 12.37
CA GLY A 150 -11.36 0.41 11.80
C GLY A 150 -10.69 1.29 10.74
N ILE A 151 -11.10 1.14 9.49
CA ILE A 151 -10.67 2.02 8.40
C ILE A 151 -11.76 3.04 8.12
N GLY A 152 -11.45 4.31 8.33
CA GLY A 152 -12.38 5.43 8.15
C GLY A 152 -12.01 6.35 7.00
N PHE A 153 -12.94 7.17 6.59
CA PHE A 153 -12.71 8.27 5.65
C PHE A 153 -12.51 9.57 6.41
N PHE A 154 -11.58 10.41 5.93
CA PHE A 154 -11.36 11.73 6.52
C PHE A 154 -12.69 12.49 6.65
N PHE A 155 -12.91 13.10 7.83
CA PHE A 155 -14.09 13.90 8.18
C PHE A 155 -15.42 13.14 8.36
N ILE A 156 -15.43 11.82 8.19
CA ILE A 156 -16.61 11.00 8.46
C ILE A 156 -16.30 10.14 9.69
N PRO A 157 -16.97 10.32 10.84
CA PRO A 157 -16.69 9.55 12.05
C PRO A 157 -17.33 8.15 12.00
N VAL A 158 -17.13 7.45 10.89
CA VAL A 158 -17.56 6.07 10.66
C VAL A 158 -16.36 5.26 10.21
N PHE A 159 -16.08 4.20 10.94
CA PHE A 159 -14.99 3.28 10.63
C PHE A 159 -15.58 1.91 10.32
N ILE A 160 -15.13 1.29 9.27
CA ILE A 160 -15.52 -0.07 8.89
C ILE A 160 -14.34 -1.02 9.08
N ALA A 161 -14.63 -2.26 9.47
CA ALA A 161 -13.61 -3.28 9.62
C ALA A 161 -12.78 -3.46 8.34
N GLY A 162 -11.48 -3.66 8.48
CA GLY A 162 -10.53 -3.73 7.37
C GLY A 162 -10.90 -4.78 6.33
N PHE A 163 -11.41 -5.95 6.73
CA PHE A 163 -11.83 -6.98 5.77
C PHE A 163 -13.04 -6.54 4.92
N ILE A 164 -13.98 -5.77 5.49
CA ILE A 164 -15.11 -5.19 4.73
C ILE A 164 -14.59 -4.12 3.78
N TYR A 165 -13.71 -3.24 4.27
CA TYR A 165 -13.04 -2.24 3.43
C TYR A 165 -12.31 -2.90 2.25
N ALA A 166 -11.60 -4.01 2.47
CA ALA A 166 -10.86 -4.70 1.41
C ALA A 166 -11.78 -5.17 0.27
N ILE A 167 -12.93 -5.73 0.60
CA ILE A 167 -13.93 -6.17 -0.40
C ILE A 167 -14.47 -4.96 -1.17
N LEU A 168 -14.90 -3.92 -0.45
CA LEU A 168 -15.45 -2.71 -1.06
C LEU A 168 -14.41 -2.01 -1.95
N PHE A 169 -13.16 -1.90 -1.48
CA PHE A 169 -12.07 -1.30 -2.24
C PHE A 169 -11.83 -2.02 -3.58
N LEU A 170 -11.76 -3.35 -3.58
CA LEU A 170 -11.54 -4.13 -4.79
C LEU A 170 -12.73 -4.01 -5.77
N VAL A 171 -13.97 -4.09 -5.26
CA VAL A 171 -15.17 -3.97 -6.09
C VAL A 171 -15.28 -2.57 -6.71
N ILE A 172 -15.10 -1.52 -5.91
CA ILE A 172 -15.17 -0.14 -6.38
C ILE A 172 -14.04 0.16 -7.36
N SER A 173 -12.79 -0.24 -7.03
CA SER A 173 -11.64 -0.04 -7.92
C SER A 173 -11.83 -0.75 -9.27
N GLN A 174 -12.37 -1.99 -9.27
CA GLN A 174 -12.66 -2.72 -10.48
C GLN A 174 -13.77 -2.04 -11.32
N TRP A 175 -14.78 -1.51 -10.67
CA TRP A 175 -15.85 -0.79 -11.34
C TRP A 175 -15.37 0.54 -11.94
N MET A 176 -14.50 1.28 -11.23
CA MET A 176 -13.90 2.52 -11.73
C MET A 176 -12.93 2.26 -12.89
N GLU A 177 -12.08 1.20 -12.80
CA GLU A 177 -11.21 0.78 -13.91
C GLU A 177 -12.00 0.52 -15.20
N ARG A 178 -13.17 -0.15 -15.08
CA ARG A 178 -14.04 -0.41 -16.24
C ARG A 178 -14.68 0.84 -16.82
N ARG A 179 -14.97 1.84 -15.99
CA ARG A 179 -15.54 3.11 -16.44
C ARG A 179 -14.55 4.00 -17.17
N GLY A 180 -13.29 4.00 -16.75
CA GLY A 180 -12.18 4.75 -17.39
C GLY A 180 -12.47 6.25 -17.52
N ARG A 181 -13.13 6.85 -16.51
CA ARG A 181 -13.57 8.26 -16.56
C ARG A 181 -12.65 9.22 -15.79
N ASP A 182 -11.68 8.70 -15.08
CA ASP A 182 -10.70 9.44 -14.31
C ASP A 182 -9.27 9.10 -14.75
N ASN A 183 -8.31 9.84 -14.22
CA ASN A 183 -6.89 9.65 -14.50
C ASN A 183 -6.20 8.76 -13.45
N ILE A 184 -6.96 7.97 -12.67
CA ILE A 184 -6.45 7.10 -11.63
C ILE A 184 -6.15 5.71 -12.22
N ASN A 185 -4.99 5.17 -11.93
CA ASN A 185 -4.62 3.80 -12.30
C ASN A 185 -5.21 2.79 -11.31
N HIS A 186 -6.53 2.54 -11.40
CA HIS A 186 -7.22 1.57 -10.53
C HIS A 186 -6.67 0.15 -10.67
N SER A 187 -6.18 -0.22 -11.86
CA SER A 187 -5.49 -1.48 -12.07
C SER A 187 -4.29 -1.62 -11.14
N ALA A 188 -3.46 -0.59 -11.01
CA ALA A 188 -2.32 -0.62 -10.10
C ALA A 188 -2.73 -0.78 -8.62
N HIS A 189 -3.84 -0.17 -8.21
CA HIS A 189 -4.38 -0.33 -6.86
C HIS A 189 -4.82 -1.78 -6.60
N ILE A 190 -5.56 -2.40 -7.53
CA ILE A 190 -6.02 -3.77 -7.40
C ILE A 190 -4.85 -4.75 -7.34
N PHE A 191 -3.91 -4.65 -8.29
CA PHE A 191 -2.77 -5.58 -8.33
C PHE A 191 -1.78 -5.34 -7.19
N GLY A 192 -1.64 -4.10 -6.71
CA GLY A 192 -0.90 -3.80 -5.50
C GLY A 192 -1.52 -4.46 -4.27
N ALA A 193 -2.82 -4.29 -4.08
CA ALA A 193 -3.59 -4.91 -2.99
C ALA A 193 -3.48 -6.44 -2.98
N LEU A 194 -3.72 -7.08 -4.14
CA LEU A 194 -3.61 -8.53 -4.28
C LEU A 194 -2.18 -9.03 -4.05
N PHE A 195 -1.17 -8.28 -4.51
CA PHE A 195 0.22 -8.61 -4.25
C PHE A 195 0.54 -8.52 -2.76
N GLY A 196 0.10 -7.47 -2.05
CA GLY A 196 0.30 -7.32 -0.61
C GLY A 196 -0.27 -8.50 0.18
N LEU A 197 -1.51 -8.93 -0.14
CA LEU A 197 -2.11 -10.13 0.43
C LEU A 197 -1.29 -11.38 0.16
N ALA A 198 -0.97 -11.63 -1.10
CA ALA A 198 -0.23 -12.83 -1.49
C ALA A 198 1.18 -12.86 -0.88
N PHE A 199 1.92 -11.77 -0.98
CA PHE A 199 3.27 -11.67 -0.42
C PHE A 199 3.27 -11.95 1.09
N THR A 200 2.37 -11.29 1.83
CA THR A 200 2.28 -11.43 3.29
C THR A 200 1.89 -12.87 3.66
N PHE A 201 0.91 -13.44 2.97
CA PHE A 201 0.51 -14.84 3.19
C PHE A 201 1.68 -15.81 2.98
N PHE A 202 2.37 -15.72 1.84
CA PHE A 202 3.47 -16.62 1.51
C PHE A 202 4.69 -16.38 2.42
N ALA A 203 5.03 -15.13 2.72
CA ALA A 203 6.13 -14.82 3.63
C ALA A 203 5.88 -15.37 5.03
N CYS A 204 4.71 -15.11 5.62
CA CYS A 204 4.34 -15.64 6.94
C CYS A 204 4.38 -17.17 6.94
N ARG A 205 3.80 -17.82 5.92
CA ARG A 205 3.68 -19.28 5.87
C ARG A 205 5.01 -20.00 5.68
N TYR A 206 5.86 -19.50 4.77
CA TYR A 206 7.05 -20.22 4.32
C TYR A 206 8.37 -19.70 4.91
N ILE A 207 8.43 -18.44 5.36
CA ILE A 207 9.64 -17.89 6.00
C ILE A 207 9.53 -17.99 7.52
N ALA A 208 8.39 -17.62 8.10
CA ALA A 208 8.22 -17.62 9.56
C ALA A 208 7.51 -18.87 10.12
N GLY A 209 6.92 -19.72 9.29
CA GLY A 209 6.07 -20.82 9.75
C GLY A 209 4.76 -20.37 10.41
N PHE A 210 4.43 -19.07 10.31
CA PHE A 210 3.24 -18.46 10.92
C PHE A 210 2.03 -18.63 10.02
N ASN A 211 0.96 -19.23 10.56
CA ASN A 211 -0.29 -19.42 9.82
C ASN A 211 -1.19 -18.19 9.91
N ILE A 212 -0.85 -17.13 9.14
CA ILE A 212 -1.58 -15.87 9.12
C ILE A 212 -3.05 -16.05 8.73
N PHE A 213 -3.39 -17.05 7.91
CA PHE A 213 -4.77 -17.28 7.50
C PHE A 213 -5.64 -17.79 8.65
N ASN A 214 -5.14 -18.74 9.44
CA ASN A 214 -5.86 -19.19 10.64
C ASN A 214 -5.98 -18.06 11.66
N TYR A 215 -4.92 -17.31 11.87
CA TYR A 215 -4.93 -16.12 12.74
C TYR A 215 -6.00 -15.10 12.31
N PHE A 216 -6.06 -14.77 11.01
CA PHE A 216 -7.09 -13.91 10.42
C PHE A 216 -8.51 -14.43 10.69
N LEU A 217 -8.74 -15.74 10.44
CA LEU A 217 -10.06 -16.35 10.66
C LEU A 217 -10.47 -16.38 12.14
N GLU A 218 -9.53 -16.60 13.06
CA GLU A 218 -9.81 -16.57 14.50
C GLU A 218 -10.23 -15.18 14.95
N LEU A 219 -9.57 -14.13 14.49
CA LEU A 219 -9.96 -12.75 14.79
C LEU A 219 -11.39 -12.46 14.34
N ILE A 220 -11.76 -12.86 13.09
CA ILE A 220 -13.12 -12.64 12.59
C ILE A 220 -14.16 -13.49 13.34
N ARG A 221 -13.86 -14.74 13.69
CA ARG A 221 -14.79 -15.62 14.40
C ARG A 221 -15.10 -15.14 15.82
N ASN A 222 -14.12 -14.50 16.45
CA ASN A 222 -14.25 -13.97 17.81
C ASN A 222 -14.73 -12.51 17.86
N ALA A 223 -15.02 -11.90 16.68
CA ALA A 223 -15.46 -10.53 16.59
C ALA A 223 -16.88 -10.33 17.12
N ASN A 224 -17.12 -9.18 17.75
CA ASN A 224 -18.45 -8.71 18.13
C ASN A 224 -19.08 -7.91 16.95
N PRO A 225 -20.40 -7.80 16.87
CA PRO A 225 -21.05 -6.99 15.82
C PRO A 225 -20.58 -5.50 15.81
N SER A 226 -20.23 -4.96 16.97
CA SER A 226 -19.69 -3.59 17.11
C SER A 226 -18.32 -3.39 16.44
N ASP A 227 -17.57 -4.46 16.20
CA ASP A 227 -16.23 -4.39 15.59
C ASP A 227 -16.31 -4.19 14.08
N PHE A 228 -17.49 -4.46 13.46
CA PHE A 228 -17.67 -4.34 12.01
C PHE A 228 -17.91 -2.91 11.54
N ILE A 229 -18.63 -2.13 12.34
CA ILE A 229 -18.88 -0.71 12.08
C ILE A 229 -18.75 0.03 13.41
N GLN A 230 -17.84 0.99 13.48
CA GLN A 230 -17.54 1.78 14.66
C GLN A 230 -17.91 3.24 14.40
N PHE A 231 -18.55 3.89 15.35
CA PHE A 231 -18.97 5.28 15.27
C PHE A 231 -18.23 6.12 16.31
N GLY A 232 -17.72 7.28 15.90
CA GLY A 232 -17.01 8.20 16.77
C GLY A 232 -15.50 7.95 16.80
N SER A 233 -14.76 8.97 17.23
CA SER A 233 -13.34 8.85 17.57
C SER A 233 -13.25 8.33 19.01
N ASN A 234 -12.71 7.16 19.20
CA ASN A 234 -12.18 6.81 20.52
C ASN A 234 -10.84 7.50 20.73
#